data_0c6bba9fe27aacaab2e577bf4dba852d
#
_entry.id   0c6bba9fe27aacaab2e577bf4dba852d
#
_cell.length_a   1.000
_cell.length_b   1.000
_cell.length_c   1.000
_cell.angle_alpha   90.00
_cell.angle_beta   90.00
_cell.angle_gamma   90.00
#
_symmetry.space_group_name_H-M   'P 1'
#
loop_
_entity.id
_entity.type
_entity.pdbx_description
1 polymer ?
#
loop_
_entity_poly.entity_id
_entity_poly.type
_entity_poly.pdbx_seq_one_letter_code
_entity_poly.pdbx_strand_id
1 'polypeptide(L)'
;MFRPAYLDHNATTPLDPAVLAAMLPWLESRFGNASSRHEYGRQARQAIDEARQRVAAAVNAHPTEVVFTSGGSEANNLFLKGAAANLKPGLIAIGATEHPCILKPAQQLEKQGWRVRTLAVDAAGQIDPADFAEAMLVKPKLLSVMLANNETGVVQDVTSLASAAKPAGGWFHTDAVQALGKRDIDFRRLNAAGVHAMTLSAHKAYGPKGAAALILDKRVELQPLIAGGGHERGLRSGTENVAAIVGFGVAAELAAQHVAEVAAHVRWLQEKLENGLLALGASIFARDSERLPNTSYFAFRDIDGETLVGKLDREGFAVASGAACSSANPEPSHVLKAMGVAPEMAERGFFSSVGS
;
A
#
# COMPACT_ATOMS: atom_id res chain seq x y z
N MET A 1 -18.58 16.27 24.07
CA MET A 1 -18.27 16.44 22.63
C MET A 1 -18.44 15.07 22.00
N PHE A 2 -19.35 14.93 21.03
CA PHE A 2 -19.58 13.68 20.31
C PHE A 2 -18.31 13.34 19.51
N ARG A 3 -17.73 12.15 19.70
CA ARG A 3 -16.59 11.68 18.93
C ARG A 3 -17.07 10.54 18.04
N PRO A 4 -17.10 10.71 16.71
CA PRO A 4 -17.44 9.64 15.79
C PRO A 4 -16.51 8.43 15.95
N ALA A 5 -17.07 7.23 15.80
CA ALA A 5 -16.27 6.03 15.67
C ALA A 5 -15.60 6.03 14.27
N TYR A 6 -14.27 6.11 14.24
CA TYR A 6 -13.52 6.10 12.98
C TYR A 6 -13.29 4.67 12.51
N LEU A 7 -13.92 4.28 11.42
CA LEU A 7 -13.89 2.94 10.84
C LEU A 7 -13.37 2.94 9.40
N ASP A 8 -12.48 3.90 9.07
CA ASP A 8 -11.87 4.05 7.74
C ASP A 8 -10.33 4.02 7.81
N HIS A 9 -9.79 3.04 8.55
CA HIS A 9 -8.34 2.91 8.76
C HIS A 9 -7.57 2.55 7.48
N ASN A 10 -8.25 2.01 6.47
CA ASN A 10 -7.63 1.74 5.17
C ASN A 10 -7.41 3.02 4.35
N ALA A 11 -8.17 4.10 4.59
CA ALA A 11 -7.91 5.40 3.97
C ALA A 11 -6.71 6.11 4.63
N THR A 12 -6.69 6.17 5.95
CA THR A 12 -5.58 6.67 6.79
C THR A 12 -5.80 6.27 8.22
N THR A 13 -4.75 6.29 9.04
CA THR A 13 -4.87 6.01 10.48
C THR A 13 -4.62 7.28 11.30
N PRO A 14 -5.13 7.37 12.53
CA PRO A 14 -4.67 8.38 13.50
C PRO A 14 -3.16 8.30 13.67
N LEU A 15 -2.54 9.41 14.02
CA LEU A 15 -1.12 9.41 14.39
C LEU A 15 -0.94 8.85 15.80
N ASP A 16 -0.05 7.88 15.94
CA ASP A 16 0.29 7.32 17.26
C ASP A 16 0.93 8.39 18.16
N PRO A 17 0.58 8.47 19.46
CA PRO A 17 1.17 9.45 20.38
C PRO A 17 2.70 9.34 20.50
N ALA A 18 3.28 8.14 20.48
CA ALA A 18 4.73 7.95 20.53
C ALA A 18 5.39 8.42 19.23
N VAL A 19 4.73 8.23 18.09
CA VAL A 19 5.18 8.76 16.80
C VAL A 19 5.17 10.28 16.82
N LEU A 20 4.09 10.91 17.30
CA LEU A 20 4.00 12.37 17.43
C LEU A 20 5.12 12.91 18.33
N ALA A 21 5.33 12.29 19.49
CA ALA A 21 6.38 12.69 20.43
C ALA A 21 7.79 12.63 19.80
N ALA A 22 8.06 11.63 18.96
CA ALA A 22 9.33 11.52 18.24
C ALA A 22 9.50 12.58 17.14
N MET A 23 8.41 13.02 16.52
CA MET A 23 8.41 14.05 15.46
C MET A 23 8.59 15.47 15.99
N LEU A 24 8.03 15.79 17.16
CA LEU A 24 7.97 17.15 17.72
C LEU A 24 9.33 17.87 17.76
N PRO A 25 10.44 17.28 18.26
CA PRO A 25 11.74 17.96 18.28
C PRO A 25 12.22 18.43 16.91
N TRP A 26 11.87 17.71 15.84
CA TRP A 26 12.25 18.02 14.44
C TRP A 26 11.36 19.10 13.82
N LEU A 27 10.23 19.40 14.42
CA LEU A 27 9.34 20.51 14.02
C LEU A 27 9.61 21.79 14.81
N GLU A 28 10.16 21.68 16.03
CA GLU A 28 10.35 22.82 16.94
C GLU A 28 11.79 23.33 16.97
N SER A 29 12.75 22.49 17.34
CA SER A 29 14.11 22.92 17.69
C SER A 29 15.23 22.30 16.85
N ARG A 30 15.00 21.13 16.23
CA ARG A 30 16.01 20.41 15.43
C ARG A 30 15.76 20.61 13.93
N PHE A 31 15.84 21.83 13.47
CA PHE A 31 15.49 22.26 12.10
C PHE A 31 16.62 22.10 11.06
N GLY A 32 17.69 21.36 11.39
CA GLY A 32 18.86 21.22 10.51
C GLY A 32 18.57 20.55 9.18
N ASN A 33 19.21 21.05 8.10
CA ASN A 33 19.20 20.38 6.81
C ASN A 33 20.22 19.22 6.81
N ALA A 34 19.78 18.02 6.52
CA ALA A 34 20.61 16.81 6.56
C ALA A 34 21.78 16.80 5.55
N SER A 35 21.80 17.71 4.58
CA SER A 35 22.92 17.91 3.64
C SER A 35 24.01 18.81 4.19
N SER A 36 23.77 19.55 5.30
CA SER A 36 24.74 20.47 5.88
C SER A 36 25.78 19.76 6.72
N ARG A 37 27.04 20.24 6.68
CA ARG A 37 28.16 19.62 7.38
C ARG A 37 28.33 20.05 8.85
N HIS A 38 27.56 21.05 9.31
CA HIS A 38 27.56 21.50 10.69
C HIS A 38 26.69 20.59 11.59
N GLU A 39 26.77 20.82 12.92
CA GLU A 39 26.12 19.96 13.91
C GLU A 39 24.62 19.71 13.69
N TYR A 40 23.86 20.76 13.41
CA TYR A 40 22.43 20.62 13.11
C TYR A 40 22.14 19.69 11.91
N GLY A 41 22.99 19.77 10.87
CA GLY A 41 22.85 18.91 9.70
C GLY A 41 23.23 17.44 10.01
N ARG A 42 24.31 17.23 10.79
CA ARG A 42 24.71 15.88 11.21
C ARG A 42 23.63 15.20 12.05
N GLN A 43 23.00 15.93 13.00
CA GLN A 43 21.89 15.41 13.79
C GLN A 43 20.71 14.99 12.90
N ALA A 44 20.33 15.83 11.93
CA ALA A 44 19.26 15.52 10.99
C ALA A 44 19.59 14.29 10.13
N ARG A 45 20.82 14.16 9.64
CA ARG A 45 21.29 12.99 8.88
C ARG A 45 21.25 11.74 9.72
N GLN A 46 21.75 11.78 10.94
CA GLN A 46 21.71 10.65 11.87
C GLN A 46 20.27 10.19 12.12
N ALA A 47 19.34 11.11 12.34
CA ALA A 47 17.94 10.78 12.57
C ALA A 47 17.29 10.09 11.36
N ILE A 48 17.60 10.54 10.14
CA ILE A 48 17.15 9.88 8.91
C ILE A 48 17.72 8.46 8.81
N ASP A 49 19.00 8.28 9.12
CA ASP A 49 19.67 6.98 9.03
C ASP A 49 19.13 6.01 10.10
N GLU A 50 18.84 6.48 11.32
CA GLU A 50 18.16 5.69 12.37
C GLU A 50 16.73 5.29 11.94
N ALA A 51 15.96 6.22 11.39
CA ALA A 51 14.63 5.91 10.86
C ALA A 51 14.70 4.87 9.73
N ARG A 52 15.71 4.98 8.85
CA ARG A 52 15.98 4.03 7.78
C ARG A 52 16.26 2.62 8.31
N GLN A 53 17.04 2.52 9.38
CA GLN A 53 17.32 1.24 10.05
C GLN A 53 16.04 0.63 10.63
N ARG A 54 15.19 1.43 11.29
CA ARG A 54 13.90 0.97 11.85
C ARG A 54 12.95 0.47 10.77
N VAL A 55 12.78 1.23 9.68
CA VAL A 55 11.94 0.79 8.55
C VAL A 55 12.48 -0.50 7.93
N ALA A 56 13.78 -0.60 7.72
CA ALA A 56 14.41 -1.80 7.20
C ALA A 56 14.19 -3.01 8.11
N ALA A 57 14.43 -2.85 9.41
CA ALA A 57 14.25 -3.91 10.40
C ALA A 57 12.80 -4.39 10.47
N ALA A 58 11.82 -3.48 10.38
CA ALA A 58 10.40 -3.80 10.44
C ALA A 58 9.91 -4.75 9.34
N VAL A 59 10.65 -4.84 8.22
CA VAL A 59 10.30 -5.70 7.08
C VAL A 59 11.44 -6.63 6.68
N ASN A 60 12.41 -6.86 7.56
CA ASN A 60 13.59 -7.70 7.30
C ASN A 60 14.32 -7.31 5.99
N ALA A 61 14.50 -6.01 5.74
CA ALA A 61 15.29 -5.47 4.63
C ALA A 61 16.67 -4.98 5.12
N HIS A 62 17.56 -4.63 4.20
CA HIS A 62 18.80 -3.93 4.55
C HIS A 62 18.58 -2.41 4.46
N PRO A 63 19.18 -1.58 5.34
CA PRO A 63 18.98 -0.12 5.31
C PRO A 63 19.31 0.52 3.95
N THR A 64 20.27 -0.01 3.21
CA THR A 64 20.62 0.48 1.86
C THR A 64 19.54 0.18 0.81
N GLU A 65 18.57 -0.66 1.10
CA GLU A 65 17.44 -0.97 0.22
C GLU A 65 16.25 -0.01 0.43
N VAL A 66 16.24 0.76 1.52
CA VAL A 66 15.18 1.72 1.82
C VAL A 66 15.43 3.03 1.06
N VAL A 67 14.47 3.48 0.28
CA VAL A 67 14.43 4.79 -0.40
C VAL A 67 13.20 5.53 0.11
N PHE A 68 13.39 6.64 0.82
CA PHE A 68 12.28 7.44 1.32
C PHE A 68 11.60 8.24 0.20
N THR A 69 10.28 8.29 0.26
CA THR A 69 9.41 9.05 -0.65
C THR A 69 8.34 9.78 0.14
N SER A 70 7.56 10.65 -0.51
CA SER A 70 6.49 11.41 0.15
C SER A 70 5.20 10.62 0.35
N GLY A 71 5.06 9.44 -0.25
CA GLY A 71 3.87 8.61 -0.16
C GLY A 71 3.98 7.35 -1.00
N GLY A 72 3.10 6.37 -0.76
CA GLY A 72 3.07 5.13 -1.54
C GLY A 72 2.88 5.39 -3.04
N SER A 73 2.10 6.39 -3.41
CA SER A 73 1.91 6.77 -4.82
C SER A 73 3.22 7.23 -5.48
N GLU A 74 4.07 7.99 -4.78
CA GLU A 74 5.39 8.36 -5.31
C GLU A 74 6.29 7.13 -5.44
N ALA A 75 6.31 6.25 -4.44
CA ALA A 75 7.13 5.03 -4.45
C ALA A 75 6.72 4.09 -5.61
N ASN A 76 5.42 3.86 -5.81
CA ASN A 76 4.89 3.05 -6.91
C ASN A 76 5.23 3.64 -8.29
N ASN A 77 5.07 4.96 -8.45
CA ASN A 77 5.47 5.66 -9.67
C ASN A 77 6.98 5.59 -9.90
N LEU A 78 7.79 5.74 -8.83
CA LEU A 78 9.25 5.65 -8.91
C LEU A 78 9.69 4.27 -9.43
N PHE A 79 9.09 3.20 -8.90
CA PHE A 79 9.38 1.87 -9.43
C PHE A 79 8.98 1.75 -10.91
N LEU A 80 7.70 1.96 -11.25
CA LEU A 80 7.20 1.71 -12.61
C LEU A 80 7.89 2.60 -13.65
N LYS A 81 7.89 3.90 -13.44
CA LYS A 81 8.44 4.85 -14.41
C LYS A 81 9.97 4.88 -14.39
N GLY A 82 10.58 4.78 -13.19
CA GLY A 82 12.02 4.78 -13.04
C GLY A 82 12.66 3.55 -13.65
N ALA A 83 12.06 2.35 -13.47
CA ALA A 83 12.53 1.13 -14.11
C ALA A 83 12.27 1.15 -15.63
N ALA A 84 11.08 1.60 -16.05
CA ALA A 84 10.75 1.70 -17.46
C ALA A 84 11.72 2.62 -18.24
N ALA A 85 12.22 3.69 -17.62
CA ALA A 85 13.16 4.62 -18.24
C ALA A 85 14.54 4.00 -18.53
N ASN A 86 14.92 2.93 -17.83
CA ASN A 86 16.18 2.20 -18.04
C ASN A 86 16.02 0.98 -18.96
N LEU A 87 14.80 0.67 -19.38
CA LEU A 87 14.50 -0.52 -20.18
C LEU A 87 13.97 -0.13 -21.56
N LYS A 88 14.26 -0.95 -22.56
CA LYS A 88 13.52 -0.83 -23.85
C LYS A 88 12.06 -1.22 -23.62
N PRO A 89 11.09 -0.51 -24.22
CA PRO A 89 9.68 -0.86 -24.12
C PRO A 89 9.40 -2.36 -24.33
N GLY A 90 8.49 -2.88 -23.57
CA GLY A 90 8.11 -4.29 -23.54
C GLY A 90 6.74 -4.47 -22.91
N LEU A 91 6.52 -5.60 -22.24
CA LEU A 91 5.28 -5.87 -21.51
C LEU A 91 5.43 -5.46 -20.04
N ILE A 92 4.43 -4.77 -19.50
CA ILE A 92 4.16 -4.55 -18.09
C ILE A 92 2.94 -5.40 -17.72
N ALA A 93 3.05 -6.28 -16.74
CA ALA A 93 1.94 -7.04 -16.20
C ALA A 93 1.55 -6.52 -14.81
N ILE A 94 0.29 -6.17 -14.61
CA ILE A 94 -0.22 -5.59 -13.36
C ILE A 94 -1.50 -6.29 -12.90
N GLY A 95 -1.70 -6.48 -11.61
CA GLY A 95 -2.94 -7.04 -11.07
C GLY A 95 -4.17 -6.18 -11.42
N ALA A 96 -5.32 -6.81 -11.69
CA ALA A 96 -6.57 -6.10 -11.99
C ALA A 96 -7.10 -5.30 -10.79
N THR A 97 -6.69 -5.69 -9.58
CA THR A 97 -7.11 -5.06 -8.31
C THR A 97 -6.10 -4.06 -7.76
N GLU A 98 -5.09 -3.68 -8.56
CA GLU A 98 -4.09 -2.70 -8.15
C GLU A 98 -4.70 -1.33 -7.83
N HIS A 99 -4.05 -0.61 -6.93
CA HIS A 99 -4.41 0.78 -6.63
C HIS A 99 -4.20 1.68 -7.87
N PRO A 100 -5.00 2.75 -8.08
CA PRO A 100 -4.81 3.69 -9.19
C PRO A 100 -3.39 4.22 -9.38
N CYS A 101 -2.57 4.29 -8.33
CA CYS A 101 -1.15 4.70 -8.43
C CYS A 101 -0.22 3.66 -9.09
N ILE A 102 -0.73 2.47 -9.43
CA ILE A 102 -0.09 1.49 -10.32
C ILE A 102 -0.78 1.51 -11.68
N LEU A 103 -2.13 1.46 -11.72
CA LEU A 103 -2.90 1.41 -12.97
C LEU A 103 -2.63 2.61 -13.87
N LYS A 104 -2.71 3.84 -13.30
CA LYS A 104 -2.53 5.07 -14.08
C LYS A 104 -1.11 5.26 -14.64
N PRO A 105 -0.02 5.07 -13.87
CA PRO A 105 1.33 5.10 -14.42
C PRO A 105 1.57 4.05 -15.50
N ALA A 106 1.07 2.83 -15.36
CA ALA A 106 1.17 1.80 -16.38
C ALA A 106 0.50 2.26 -17.69
N GLN A 107 -0.74 2.79 -17.63
CA GLN A 107 -1.44 3.38 -18.79
C GLN A 107 -0.67 4.56 -19.41
N GLN A 108 0.01 5.38 -18.61
CA GLN A 108 0.84 6.47 -19.14
C GLN A 108 2.05 5.94 -19.94
N LEU A 109 2.63 4.81 -19.51
CA LEU A 109 3.74 4.18 -20.20
C LEU A 109 3.35 3.58 -21.56
N GLU A 110 2.07 3.24 -21.78
CA GLU A 110 1.58 2.83 -23.13
C GLU A 110 1.85 3.90 -24.18
N LYS A 111 1.71 5.18 -23.82
CA LYS A 111 2.04 6.31 -24.72
C LYS A 111 3.53 6.41 -25.05
N GLN A 112 4.38 5.66 -24.34
CA GLN A 112 5.81 5.56 -24.55
C GLN A 112 6.22 4.24 -25.22
N GLY A 113 5.25 3.50 -25.78
CA GLY A 113 5.47 2.25 -26.51
C GLY A 113 5.49 0.98 -25.67
N TRP A 114 5.18 1.07 -24.36
CA TRP A 114 4.99 -0.10 -23.53
C TRP A 114 3.63 -0.75 -23.82
N ARG A 115 3.53 -2.06 -23.65
CA ARG A 115 2.26 -2.79 -23.64
C ARG A 115 1.89 -3.08 -22.19
N VAL A 116 0.62 -2.95 -21.83
CA VAL A 116 0.12 -3.27 -20.49
C VAL A 116 -0.82 -4.46 -20.60
N ARG A 117 -0.58 -5.48 -19.75
CA ARG A 117 -1.51 -6.60 -19.52
C ARG A 117 -2.00 -6.52 -18.08
N THR A 118 -3.30 -6.44 -17.93
CA THR A 118 -3.96 -6.58 -16.63
C THR A 118 -4.16 -8.07 -16.35
N LEU A 119 -3.62 -8.55 -15.24
CA LEU A 119 -3.76 -9.91 -14.77
C LEU A 119 -5.13 -10.08 -14.11
N ALA A 120 -5.92 -11.01 -14.64
CA ALA A 120 -7.25 -11.29 -14.11
C ALA A 120 -7.20 -11.81 -12.66
N VAL A 121 -8.30 -11.60 -11.95
CA VAL A 121 -8.56 -12.20 -10.63
C VAL A 121 -9.82 -13.05 -10.68
N ASP A 122 -9.92 -14.04 -9.80
CA ASP A 122 -11.11 -14.82 -9.60
C ASP A 122 -12.16 -14.08 -8.74
N ALA A 123 -13.30 -14.73 -8.48
CA ALA A 123 -14.36 -14.17 -7.63
C ALA A 123 -13.93 -14.00 -6.15
N ALA A 124 -12.87 -14.67 -5.73
CA ALA A 124 -12.26 -14.53 -4.42
C ALA A 124 -11.26 -13.36 -4.34
N GLY A 125 -10.99 -12.69 -5.48
CA GLY A 125 -10.05 -11.58 -5.60
C GLY A 125 -8.58 -12.01 -5.71
N GLN A 126 -8.32 -13.31 -5.89
CA GLN A 126 -6.97 -13.85 -6.08
C GLN A 126 -6.57 -13.78 -7.56
N ILE A 127 -5.28 -13.52 -7.84
CA ILE A 127 -4.75 -13.58 -9.21
C ILE A 127 -5.07 -14.97 -9.81
N ASP A 128 -5.68 -14.98 -10.99
CA ASP A 128 -5.98 -16.20 -11.74
C ASP A 128 -4.68 -16.89 -12.18
N PRO A 129 -4.42 -18.13 -11.72
CA PRO A 129 -3.16 -18.81 -12.00
C PRO A 129 -2.94 -19.10 -13.48
N ALA A 130 -4.02 -19.34 -14.25
CA ALA A 130 -3.93 -19.66 -15.69
C ALA A 130 -3.59 -18.39 -16.47
N ASP A 131 -4.27 -17.27 -16.19
CA ASP A 131 -3.98 -15.97 -16.81
C ASP A 131 -2.56 -15.50 -16.44
N PHE A 132 -2.13 -15.69 -15.18
CA PHE A 132 -0.76 -15.39 -14.76
C PHE A 132 0.27 -16.22 -15.53
N ALA A 133 0.07 -17.53 -15.63
CA ALA A 133 0.99 -18.41 -16.35
C ALA A 133 1.11 -18.01 -17.82
N GLU A 134 0.00 -17.71 -18.48
CA GLU A 134 0.00 -17.21 -19.87
C GLU A 134 0.75 -15.88 -20.02
N ALA A 135 0.56 -14.95 -19.06
CA ALA A 135 1.29 -13.70 -19.06
C ALA A 135 2.82 -13.91 -18.93
N MET A 136 3.26 -14.91 -18.19
CA MET A 136 4.71 -15.21 -18.02
C MET A 136 5.33 -15.78 -19.30
N LEU A 137 4.57 -16.44 -20.20
CA LEU A 137 5.08 -16.94 -21.48
C LEU A 137 5.62 -15.82 -22.38
N VAL A 138 5.05 -14.62 -22.29
CA VAL A 138 5.46 -13.45 -23.09
C VAL A 138 6.53 -12.59 -22.40
N LYS A 139 7.06 -13.07 -21.27
CA LYS A 139 8.21 -12.51 -20.53
C LYS A 139 8.05 -11.01 -20.23
N PRO A 140 7.12 -10.61 -19.36
CA PRO A 140 6.96 -9.22 -18.99
C PRO A 140 8.27 -8.69 -18.37
N LYS A 141 8.62 -7.43 -18.68
CA LYS A 141 9.80 -6.76 -18.13
C LYS A 141 9.55 -6.17 -16.76
N LEU A 142 8.32 -5.75 -16.51
CA LEU A 142 7.87 -5.21 -15.22
C LEU A 142 6.59 -5.93 -14.80
N LEU A 143 6.54 -6.30 -13.53
CA LEU A 143 5.36 -6.89 -12.90
C LEU A 143 5.03 -6.12 -11.63
N SER A 144 3.73 -5.92 -11.37
CA SER A 144 3.27 -5.39 -10.09
C SER A 144 2.02 -6.13 -9.64
N VAL A 145 2.11 -6.77 -8.47
CA VAL A 145 0.97 -7.41 -7.80
C VAL A 145 0.98 -6.96 -6.35
N MET A 146 -0.08 -6.27 -5.92
CA MET A 146 -0.20 -5.79 -4.55
C MET A 146 -0.25 -6.95 -3.56
N LEU A 147 0.38 -6.78 -2.39
CA LEU A 147 0.39 -7.80 -1.34
C LEU A 147 -0.99 -7.95 -0.70
N ALA A 148 -1.70 -6.84 -0.49
CA ALA A 148 -3.03 -6.85 0.10
C ALA A 148 -3.89 -5.71 -0.48
N ASN A 149 -5.13 -6.02 -0.82
CA ASN A 149 -6.04 -5.05 -1.43
C ASN A 149 -6.61 -4.09 -0.38
N ASN A 150 -6.70 -2.82 -0.73
CA ASN A 150 -7.16 -1.76 0.17
C ASN A 150 -8.68 -1.73 0.38
N GLU A 151 -9.48 -2.36 -0.47
CA GLU A 151 -10.94 -2.41 -0.38
C GLU A 151 -11.42 -3.72 0.26
N THR A 152 -11.04 -4.85 -0.32
CA THR A 152 -11.46 -6.18 0.13
C THR A 152 -10.60 -6.76 1.25
N GLY A 153 -9.38 -6.26 1.41
CA GLY A 153 -8.38 -6.84 2.30
C GLY A 153 -7.74 -8.12 1.77
N VAL A 154 -8.12 -8.62 0.60
CA VAL A 154 -7.60 -9.89 0.04
C VAL A 154 -6.08 -9.83 -0.06
N VAL A 155 -5.44 -10.87 0.46
CA VAL A 155 -3.98 -11.04 0.46
C VAL A 155 -3.58 -11.97 -0.69
N GLN A 156 -2.66 -11.51 -1.55
CA GLN A 156 -2.11 -12.32 -2.65
C GLN A 156 -0.94 -13.18 -2.18
N ASP A 157 -0.82 -14.39 -2.68
CA ASP A 157 0.40 -15.21 -2.50
C ASP A 157 1.53 -14.69 -3.41
N VAL A 158 2.04 -13.51 -3.07
CA VAL A 158 3.13 -12.84 -3.80
C VAL A 158 4.39 -13.72 -3.85
N THR A 159 4.61 -14.56 -2.84
CA THR A 159 5.78 -15.47 -2.80
C THR A 159 5.73 -16.48 -3.93
N SER A 160 4.59 -17.16 -4.10
CA SER A 160 4.40 -18.14 -5.18
C SER A 160 4.38 -17.48 -6.55
N LEU A 161 3.69 -16.35 -6.70
CA LEU A 161 3.64 -15.58 -7.94
C LEU A 161 5.04 -15.10 -8.36
N ALA A 162 5.82 -14.53 -7.45
CA ALA A 162 7.18 -14.09 -7.74
C ALA A 162 8.10 -15.24 -8.11
N SER A 163 7.98 -16.39 -7.44
CA SER A 163 8.75 -17.60 -7.77
C SER A 163 8.41 -18.12 -9.17
N ALA A 164 7.14 -18.12 -9.55
CA ALA A 164 6.70 -18.52 -10.88
C ALA A 164 7.12 -17.51 -11.97
N ALA A 165 7.27 -16.22 -11.62
CA ALA A 165 7.71 -15.18 -12.54
C ALA A 165 9.23 -15.17 -12.79
N LYS A 166 10.05 -15.75 -11.91
CA LYS A 166 11.53 -15.73 -12.06
C LYS A 166 12.04 -16.13 -13.44
N PRO A 167 11.54 -17.21 -14.08
CA PRO A 167 12.03 -17.60 -15.41
C PRO A 167 11.75 -16.56 -16.51
N ALA A 168 10.77 -15.67 -16.30
CA ALA A 168 10.49 -14.58 -17.23
C ALA A 168 11.54 -13.46 -17.19
N GLY A 169 12.27 -13.30 -16.06
CA GLY A 169 13.40 -12.38 -15.92
C GLY A 169 13.03 -10.91 -15.77
N GLY A 170 11.77 -10.57 -15.54
CA GLY A 170 11.32 -9.20 -15.30
C GLY A 170 11.47 -8.76 -13.83
N TRP A 171 11.41 -7.44 -13.60
CA TRP A 171 11.40 -6.89 -12.24
C TRP A 171 10.00 -7.02 -11.62
N PHE A 172 9.91 -7.69 -10.47
CA PHE A 172 8.66 -7.90 -9.74
C PHE A 172 8.57 -6.92 -8.57
N HIS A 173 7.50 -6.14 -8.54
CA HIS A 173 7.13 -5.21 -7.48
C HIS A 173 5.88 -5.69 -6.74
N THR A 174 5.81 -5.39 -5.45
CA THR A 174 4.58 -5.55 -4.66
C THR A 174 4.25 -4.27 -3.89
N ASP A 175 3.00 -3.82 -3.99
CA ASP A 175 2.48 -2.76 -3.12
C ASP A 175 2.03 -3.39 -1.80
N ALA A 176 2.81 -3.15 -0.73
CA ALA A 176 2.54 -3.64 0.62
C ALA A 176 2.01 -2.53 1.55
N VAL A 177 1.54 -1.42 1.01
CA VAL A 177 1.05 -0.24 1.76
C VAL A 177 0.00 -0.62 2.79
N GLN A 178 -0.91 -1.55 2.47
CA GLN A 178 -1.95 -1.99 3.40
C GLN A 178 -1.49 -3.06 4.39
N ALA A 179 -0.33 -3.68 4.18
CA ALA A 179 0.09 -4.84 4.95
C ALA A 179 0.89 -4.50 6.22
N LEU A 180 1.64 -3.36 6.21
CA LEU A 180 2.47 -2.95 7.34
C LEU A 180 1.63 -2.78 8.61
N GLY A 181 2.02 -3.46 9.69
CA GLY A 181 1.34 -3.45 11.00
C GLY A 181 0.04 -4.28 11.06
N LYS A 182 -0.35 -4.96 9.97
CA LYS A 182 -1.55 -5.80 9.92
C LYS A 182 -1.23 -7.27 9.64
N ARG A 183 -0.06 -7.53 9.07
CA ARG A 183 0.53 -8.86 8.89
C ARG A 183 2.05 -8.77 8.93
N ASP A 184 2.68 -9.91 9.19
CA ASP A 184 4.14 -10.02 9.11
C ASP A 184 4.63 -9.87 7.65
N ILE A 185 5.71 -9.12 7.47
CA ILE A 185 6.33 -8.88 6.16
C ILE A 185 7.82 -9.19 6.27
N ASP A 186 8.29 -10.11 5.44
CA ASP A 186 9.72 -10.46 5.33
C ASP A 186 10.22 -10.22 3.91
N PHE A 187 10.88 -9.08 3.71
CA PHE A 187 11.41 -8.72 2.39
C PHE A 187 12.52 -9.69 1.93
N ARG A 188 13.32 -10.26 2.84
CA ARG A 188 14.34 -11.25 2.47
C ARG A 188 13.71 -12.49 1.85
N ARG A 189 12.63 -12.99 2.46
CA ARG A 189 11.86 -14.11 1.92
C ARG A 189 11.22 -13.77 0.58
N LEU A 190 10.59 -12.60 0.47
CA LEU A 190 10.00 -12.11 -0.78
C LEU A 190 11.05 -11.92 -1.87
N ASN A 191 12.20 -11.33 -1.57
CA ASN A 191 13.30 -11.13 -2.51
C ASN A 191 13.92 -12.45 -2.96
N ALA A 192 14.11 -13.40 -2.03
CA ALA A 192 14.54 -14.75 -2.37
C ALA A 192 13.54 -15.45 -3.30
N ALA A 193 12.24 -15.18 -3.17
CA ALA A 193 11.20 -15.67 -4.10
C ALA A 193 11.19 -14.96 -5.45
N GLY A 194 11.75 -13.75 -5.56
CA GLY A 194 11.84 -13.00 -6.83
C GLY A 194 11.17 -11.63 -6.81
N VAL A 195 10.74 -11.13 -5.65
CA VAL A 195 10.30 -9.74 -5.51
C VAL A 195 11.54 -8.83 -5.49
N HIS A 196 11.53 -7.80 -6.32
CA HIS A 196 12.66 -6.87 -6.48
C HIS A 196 12.39 -5.50 -5.84
N ALA A 197 11.12 -5.15 -5.66
CA ALA A 197 10.74 -3.90 -5.03
C ALA A 197 9.44 -4.06 -4.22
N MET A 198 9.33 -3.30 -3.13
CA MET A 198 8.16 -3.30 -2.27
C MET A 198 7.87 -1.89 -1.77
N THR A 199 6.63 -1.45 -1.86
CA THR A 199 6.19 -0.13 -1.40
C THR A 199 5.55 -0.21 -0.02
N LEU A 200 5.95 0.73 0.86
CA LEU A 200 5.39 0.92 2.21
C LEU A 200 4.95 2.37 2.40
N SER A 201 3.98 2.63 3.28
CA SER A 201 3.53 4.00 3.61
C SER A 201 3.23 4.14 5.10
N ALA A 202 3.74 5.21 5.71
CA ALA A 202 3.62 5.44 7.14
C ALA A 202 2.18 5.60 7.63
N HIS A 203 1.38 6.39 6.89
CA HIS A 203 0.03 6.78 7.34
C HIS A 203 -1.01 5.65 7.35
N LYS A 204 -0.66 4.44 6.90
CA LYS A 204 -1.49 3.24 7.00
C LYS A 204 -1.15 2.38 8.22
N ALA A 205 -0.11 2.78 8.95
CA ALA A 205 0.42 2.09 10.13
C ALA A 205 0.67 3.09 11.28
N TYR A 206 -0.30 3.97 11.54
CA TYR A 206 -0.28 4.99 12.61
C TYR A 206 0.90 5.96 12.54
N GLY A 207 1.55 6.07 11.38
CA GLY A 207 2.59 7.04 11.09
C GLY A 207 2.07 8.32 10.41
N PRO A 208 2.97 9.28 10.15
CA PRO A 208 2.59 10.53 9.52
C PRO A 208 2.21 10.37 8.04
N LYS A 209 1.32 11.24 7.55
CA LYS A 209 1.18 11.52 6.12
C LYS A 209 2.46 12.18 5.60
N GLY A 210 2.77 12.00 4.34
CA GLY A 210 3.94 12.64 3.72
C GLY A 210 5.25 11.86 3.88
N ALA A 211 5.20 10.61 4.37
CA ALA A 211 6.35 9.70 4.43
C ALA A 211 5.96 8.29 3.97
N ALA A 212 6.79 7.72 3.11
CA ALA A 212 6.69 6.35 2.61
C ALA A 212 8.09 5.84 2.23
N ALA A 213 8.20 4.59 1.83
CA ALA A 213 9.44 4.01 1.34
C ALA A 213 9.21 3.06 0.17
N LEU A 214 10.14 3.08 -0.76
CA LEU A 214 10.38 1.99 -1.69
C LEU A 214 11.53 1.14 -1.13
N ILE A 215 11.25 -0.12 -0.82
CA ILE A 215 12.29 -1.11 -0.51
C ILE A 215 12.73 -1.68 -1.84
N LEU A 216 14.00 -1.51 -2.18
CA LEU A 216 14.53 -1.74 -3.53
C LEU A 216 15.75 -2.65 -3.50
N ASP A 217 15.65 -3.79 -4.18
CA ASP A 217 16.80 -4.66 -4.43
C ASP A 217 17.88 -3.91 -5.20
N LYS A 218 19.13 -4.04 -4.77
CA LYS A 218 20.29 -3.36 -5.35
C LYS A 218 20.52 -3.64 -6.83
N ARG A 219 19.92 -4.70 -7.38
CA ARG A 219 20.02 -5.06 -8.80
C ARG A 219 19.12 -4.20 -9.70
N VAL A 220 18.12 -3.55 -9.12
CA VAL A 220 17.16 -2.73 -9.88
C VAL A 220 17.70 -1.32 -10.03
N GLU A 221 17.92 -0.92 -11.26
CA GLU A 221 18.32 0.44 -11.60
C GLU A 221 17.08 1.29 -11.94
N LEU A 222 16.93 2.41 -11.24
CA LEU A 222 15.83 3.36 -11.46
C LEU A 222 16.36 4.71 -11.90
N GLN A 223 15.68 5.33 -12.86
CA GLN A 223 15.82 6.77 -13.07
C GLN A 223 14.97 7.53 -12.04
N PRO A 224 15.50 8.58 -11.40
CA PRO A 224 14.73 9.35 -10.44
C PRO A 224 13.57 10.07 -11.12
N LEU A 225 12.41 10.10 -10.48
CA LEU A 225 11.29 10.95 -10.92
C LEU A 225 11.55 12.41 -10.56
N ILE A 226 12.20 12.63 -9.42
CA ILE A 226 12.55 13.96 -8.90
C ILE A 226 14.08 14.05 -8.89
N ALA A 227 14.64 14.61 -9.95
CA ALA A 227 16.07 14.86 -10.07
C ALA A 227 16.48 16.14 -9.32
N GLY A 228 17.73 16.22 -8.85
CA GLY A 228 18.25 17.40 -8.14
C GLY A 228 19.50 17.10 -7.31
N GLY A 229 19.53 17.49 -6.05
CA GLY A 229 20.71 17.47 -5.17
C GLY A 229 21.24 16.09 -4.73
N GLY A 230 20.76 14.99 -5.30
CA GLY A 230 21.33 13.65 -5.05
C GLY A 230 20.91 13.00 -3.73
N HIS A 231 19.88 13.50 -3.07
CA HIS A 231 19.32 12.87 -1.87
C HIS A 231 18.82 11.45 -2.18
N GLU A 232 18.64 10.65 -1.14
CA GLU A 232 18.25 9.24 -1.28
C GLU A 232 19.12 8.49 -2.34
N ARG A 233 20.42 8.70 -2.29
CA ARG A 233 21.40 8.10 -3.21
C ARG A 233 21.14 8.42 -4.70
N GLY A 234 20.60 9.60 -4.98
CA GLY A 234 20.24 10.04 -6.32
C GLY A 234 18.88 9.55 -6.83
N LEU A 235 18.17 8.72 -6.08
CA LEU A 235 16.89 8.13 -6.49
C LEU A 235 15.70 9.05 -6.22
N ARG A 236 15.84 9.96 -5.25
CA ARG A 236 14.80 10.94 -4.94
C ARG A 236 15.40 12.19 -4.33
N SER A 237 15.41 13.26 -5.08
CA SER A 237 15.97 14.53 -4.65
C SER A 237 14.94 15.44 -3.96
N GLY A 238 15.42 16.43 -3.22
CA GLY A 238 14.63 17.37 -2.44
C GLY A 238 14.98 17.26 -0.95
N THR A 239 15.01 18.39 -0.25
CA THR A 239 15.29 18.42 1.20
C THR A 239 14.39 17.44 1.91
N GLU A 240 14.99 16.58 2.71
CA GLU A 240 14.28 15.49 3.39
C GLU A 240 13.36 16.04 4.49
N ASN A 241 12.14 15.51 4.56
CA ASN A 241 11.21 15.81 5.66
C ASN A 241 11.60 14.98 6.90
N VAL A 242 12.58 15.49 7.65
CA VAL A 242 13.18 14.79 8.78
C VAL A 242 12.12 14.34 9.80
N ALA A 243 11.19 15.24 10.16
CA ALA A 243 10.14 14.94 11.13
C ALA A 243 9.26 13.75 10.67
N ALA A 244 8.79 13.76 9.41
CA ALA A 244 7.95 12.69 8.90
C ALA A 244 8.73 11.37 8.70
N ILE A 245 10.00 11.43 8.32
CA ILE A 245 10.87 10.25 8.19
C ILE A 245 11.13 9.62 9.56
N VAL A 246 11.43 10.41 10.58
CA VAL A 246 11.58 9.94 11.97
C VAL A 246 10.28 9.30 12.45
N GLY A 247 9.15 9.97 12.23
CA GLY A 247 7.84 9.43 12.57
C GLY A 247 7.55 8.10 11.86
N PHE A 248 7.93 7.96 10.59
CA PHE A 248 7.78 6.69 9.88
C PHE A 248 8.65 5.58 10.49
N GLY A 249 9.91 5.90 10.87
CA GLY A 249 10.78 4.93 11.54
C GLY A 249 10.16 4.38 12.82
N VAL A 250 9.62 5.25 13.68
CA VAL A 250 8.95 4.84 14.94
C VAL A 250 7.66 4.05 14.64
N ALA A 251 6.84 4.52 13.69
CA ALA A 251 5.61 3.81 13.33
C ALA A 251 5.89 2.40 12.79
N ALA A 252 6.92 2.24 11.95
CA ALA A 252 7.31 0.93 11.42
C ALA A 252 7.81 -0.02 12.52
N GLU A 253 8.60 0.49 13.47
CA GLU A 253 9.08 -0.28 14.61
C GLU A 253 7.92 -0.77 15.50
N LEU A 254 7.00 0.11 15.89
CA LEU A 254 5.81 -0.23 16.66
C LEU A 254 4.92 -1.23 15.92
N ALA A 255 4.71 -1.01 14.63
CA ALA A 255 3.93 -1.90 13.77
C ALA A 255 4.49 -3.33 13.75
N ALA A 256 5.82 -3.48 13.65
CA ALA A 256 6.46 -4.80 13.67
C ALA A 256 6.41 -5.46 15.06
N GLN A 257 6.56 -4.68 16.14
CA GLN A 257 6.54 -5.20 17.51
C GLN A 257 5.18 -5.74 17.93
N HIS A 258 4.08 -5.11 17.45
CA HIS A 258 2.72 -5.42 17.89
C HIS A 258 1.87 -6.14 16.86
N VAL A 259 2.41 -6.49 15.69
CA VAL A 259 1.63 -7.04 14.56
C VAL A 259 0.77 -8.24 14.93
N ALA A 260 1.27 -9.17 15.71
CA ALA A 260 0.53 -10.40 16.08
C ALA A 260 -0.64 -10.10 17.03
N GLU A 261 -0.41 -9.27 18.05
CA GLU A 261 -1.42 -8.85 19.03
C GLU A 261 -2.53 -8.04 18.34
N VAL A 262 -2.14 -7.02 17.56
CA VAL A 262 -3.07 -6.17 16.82
C VAL A 262 -3.88 -7.00 15.83
N ALA A 263 -3.24 -7.88 15.07
CA ALA A 263 -3.93 -8.73 14.09
C ALA A 263 -4.96 -9.65 14.76
N ALA A 264 -4.66 -10.22 15.93
CA ALA A 264 -5.61 -11.06 16.67
C ALA A 264 -6.81 -10.25 17.17
N HIS A 265 -6.57 -9.06 17.75
CA HIS A 265 -7.62 -8.20 18.27
C HIS A 265 -8.55 -7.68 17.15
N VAL A 266 -7.98 -7.14 16.07
CA VAL A 266 -8.80 -6.58 14.98
C VAL A 266 -9.53 -7.69 14.20
N ARG A 267 -9.00 -8.91 14.13
CA ARG A 267 -9.71 -10.06 13.56
C ARG A 267 -10.96 -10.42 14.36
N TRP A 268 -10.85 -10.43 15.69
CA TRP A 268 -12.01 -10.64 16.56
C TRP A 268 -13.08 -9.56 16.34
N LEU A 269 -12.68 -8.29 16.18
CA LEU A 269 -13.60 -7.18 15.86
C LEU A 269 -14.24 -7.37 14.48
N GLN A 270 -13.46 -7.75 13.48
CA GLN A 270 -13.93 -8.04 12.12
C GLN A 270 -14.99 -9.16 12.12
N GLU A 271 -14.72 -10.27 12.79
CA GLU A 271 -15.64 -11.38 12.88
C GLU A 271 -16.96 -10.99 13.58
N LYS A 272 -16.87 -10.21 14.64
CA LYS A 272 -18.05 -9.69 15.35
C LYS A 272 -18.88 -8.77 14.46
N LEU A 273 -18.24 -7.86 13.72
CA LEU A 273 -18.89 -6.98 12.77
C LEU A 273 -19.57 -7.77 11.65
N GLU A 274 -18.83 -8.68 11.00
CA GLU A 274 -19.33 -9.47 9.88
C GLU A 274 -20.50 -10.38 10.27
N ASN A 275 -20.45 -11.00 11.44
CA ASN A 275 -21.58 -11.80 11.93
C ASN A 275 -22.84 -10.94 12.16
N GLY A 276 -22.69 -9.72 12.67
CA GLY A 276 -23.81 -8.78 12.79
C GLY A 276 -24.37 -8.34 11.44
N LEU A 277 -23.50 -8.04 10.48
CA LEU A 277 -23.88 -7.63 9.12
C LEU A 277 -24.62 -8.75 8.37
N LEU A 278 -24.15 -9.99 8.49
CA LEU A 278 -24.80 -11.18 7.90
C LEU A 278 -26.19 -11.40 8.47
N ALA A 279 -26.36 -11.22 9.79
CA ALA A 279 -27.67 -11.32 10.44
C ALA A 279 -28.66 -10.25 9.92
N LEU A 280 -28.16 -9.12 9.41
CA LEU A 280 -28.94 -8.07 8.78
C LEU A 280 -29.12 -8.27 7.26
N GLY A 281 -28.60 -9.35 6.69
CA GLY A 281 -28.74 -9.69 5.27
C GLY A 281 -27.69 -9.04 4.34
N ALA A 282 -26.57 -8.59 4.88
CA ALA A 282 -25.46 -8.10 4.06
C ALA A 282 -24.78 -9.25 3.29
N SER A 283 -24.27 -8.93 2.11
CA SER A 283 -23.31 -9.77 1.37
C SER A 283 -21.90 -9.26 1.64
N ILE A 284 -20.99 -10.13 2.09
CA ILE A 284 -19.58 -9.78 2.38
C ILE A 284 -18.72 -10.30 1.24
N PHE A 285 -17.99 -9.39 0.58
CA PHE A 285 -17.12 -9.74 -0.54
C PHE A 285 -15.83 -10.40 -0.05
N ALA A 286 -15.36 -11.41 -0.78
CA ALA A 286 -14.14 -12.18 -0.50
C ALA A 286 -14.06 -12.74 0.93
N ARG A 287 -15.19 -13.07 1.56
CA ARG A 287 -15.24 -13.50 2.96
C ARG A 287 -14.37 -14.73 3.24
N ASP A 288 -14.37 -15.68 2.31
CA ASP A 288 -13.68 -16.96 2.48
C ASP A 288 -12.22 -16.92 1.99
N SER A 289 -11.75 -15.77 1.51
CA SER A 289 -10.37 -15.56 1.10
C SER A 289 -9.47 -15.24 2.30
N GLU A 290 -8.16 -15.46 2.17
CA GLU A 290 -7.19 -14.88 3.10
C GLU A 290 -7.24 -13.35 2.98
N ARG A 291 -7.58 -12.69 4.08
CA ARG A 291 -7.73 -11.22 4.12
C ARG A 291 -6.95 -10.61 5.28
N LEU A 292 -6.61 -9.33 5.12
CA LEU A 292 -6.17 -8.52 6.25
C LEU A 292 -7.23 -8.56 7.37
N PRO A 293 -6.81 -8.63 8.63
CA PRO A 293 -7.73 -8.87 9.75
C PRO A 293 -8.64 -7.69 10.07
N ASN A 294 -8.38 -6.52 9.49
CA ASN A 294 -9.05 -5.27 9.81
C ASN A 294 -10.07 -4.81 8.77
N THR A 295 -10.25 -5.50 7.66
CA THR A 295 -11.00 -5.00 6.50
C THR A 295 -12.22 -5.86 6.23
N SER A 296 -13.39 -5.23 6.13
CA SER A 296 -14.64 -5.85 5.68
C SER A 296 -15.26 -5.01 4.56
N TYR A 297 -15.48 -5.63 3.40
CA TYR A 297 -16.16 -5.01 2.26
C TYR A 297 -17.50 -5.72 2.04
N PHE A 298 -18.60 -4.96 2.07
CA PHE A 298 -19.93 -5.54 2.06
C PHE A 298 -20.96 -4.65 1.37
N ALA A 299 -22.10 -5.21 1.04
CA ALA A 299 -23.23 -4.50 0.44
C ALA A 299 -24.55 -5.05 0.95
N PHE A 300 -25.58 -4.22 0.95
CA PHE A 300 -26.98 -4.62 1.10
C PHE A 300 -27.69 -4.53 -0.24
N ARG A 301 -28.56 -5.50 -0.54
CA ARG A 301 -29.23 -5.60 -1.85
C ARG A 301 -30.04 -4.36 -2.21
N ASP A 302 -30.68 -3.72 -1.25
CA ASP A 302 -31.65 -2.64 -1.48
C ASP A 302 -31.18 -1.30 -0.92
N ILE A 303 -29.90 -1.16 -0.57
CA ILE A 303 -29.35 0.06 0.00
C ILE A 303 -28.19 0.54 -0.87
N ASP A 304 -28.27 1.77 -1.33
CA ASP A 304 -27.20 2.46 -2.02
C ASP A 304 -26.04 2.76 -1.06
N GLY A 305 -24.80 2.48 -1.50
CA GLY A 305 -23.60 2.57 -0.65
C GLY A 305 -23.31 4.00 -0.18
N GLU A 306 -23.42 5.01 -1.04
CA GLU A 306 -23.20 6.42 -0.70
C GLU A 306 -24.28 6.93 0.29
N THR A 307 -25.53 6.54 0.06
CA THR A 307 -26.64 6.85 0.96
C THR A 307 -26.40 6.27 2.36
N LEU A 308 -25.89 5.04 2.43
CA LEU A 308 -25.60 4.38 3.71
C LEU A 308 -24.44 5.05 4.43
N VAL A 309 -23.35 5.37 3.73
CA VAL A 309 -22.21 6.12 4.28
C VAL A 309 -22.69 7.44 4.88
N GLY A 310 -23.51 8.22 4.14
CA GLY A 310 -24.04 9.48 4.63
C GLY A 310 -24.99 9.34 5.83
N LYS A 311 -25.72 8.22 5.97
CA LYS A 311 -26.54 7.93 7.16
C LYS A 311 -25.67 7.55 8.36
N LEU A 312 -24.69 6.67 8.16
CA LEU A 312 -23.75 6.24 9.20
C LEU A 312 -22.93 7.41 9.75
N ASP A 313 -22.47 8.32 8.88
CA ASP A 313 -21.76 9.52 9.29
C ASP A 313 -22.59 10.41 10.22
N ARG A 314 -23.89 10.61 9.92
CA ARG A 314 -24.83 11.33 10.81
C ARG A 314 -25.04 10.63 12.15
N GLU A 315 -24.98 9.31 12.18
CA GLU A 315 -25.05 8.51 13.42
C GLU A 315 -23.68 8.38 14.12
N GLY A 316 -22.62 8.99 13.56
CA GLY A 316 -21.30 9.03 14.15
C GLY A 316 -20.39 7.85 13.83
N PHE A 317 -20.59 7.23 12.68
CA PHE A 317 -19.71 6.17 12.18
C PHE A 317 -19.06 6.60 10.86
N ALA A 318 -17.75 6.85 10.88
CA ALA A 318 -16.99 7.18 9.69
C ALA A 318 -16.57 5.90 8.96
N VAL A 319 -17.19 5.61 7.83
CA VAL A 319 -16.90 4.48 6.92
C VAL A 319 -16.68 5.03 5.52
N ALA A 320 -16.18 4.23 4.59
CA ALA A 320 -15.96 4.63 3.21
C ALA A 320 -16.79 3.80 2.23
N SER A 321 -17.23 4.42 1.12
CA SER A 321 -17.78 3.71 -0.03
C SER A 321 -16.64 3.28 -0.97
N GLY A 322 -16.85 2.21 -1.74
CA GLY A 322 -15.92 1.76 -2.79
C GLY A 322 -15.76 2.77 -3.94
N ALA A 323 -16.66 3.75 -4.03
CA ALA A 323 -16.68 4.81 -5.05
C ALA A 323 -15.91 6.07 -4.64
N ALA A 324 -15.29 6.12 -3.46
CA ALA A 324 -14.75 7.34 -2.82
C ALA A 324 -13.58 8.04 -3.55
N CYS A 325 -13.13 7.59 -4.71
CA CYS A 325 -12.05 8.25 -5.45
C CYS A 325 -12.50 9.27 -6.50
N SER A 326 -13.82 9.46 -6.72
CA SER A 326 -14.30 10.52 -7.63
C SER A 326 -15.62 11.12 -7.14
N SER A 327 -15.52 12.15 -6.31
CA SER A 327 -16.66 12.90 -5.76
C SER A 327 -17.60 13.55 -6.80
N ALA A 328 -17.24 13.53 -8.08
CA ALA A 328 -18.01 14.14 -9.17
C ALA A 328 -18.77 13.12 -10.06
N ASN A 329 -18.39 11.85 -10.05
CA ASN A 329 -19.07 10.78 -10.77
C ASN A 329 -18.70 9.44 -10.12
N PRO A 330 -19.53 8.88 -9.22
CA PRO A 330 -19.22 7.64 -8.53
C PRO A 330 -19.22 6.46 -9.53
N GLU A 331 -18.03 6.05 -9.97
CA GLU A 331 -17.92 4.79 -10.70
C GLU A 331 -17.88 3.63 -9.71
N PRO A 332 -18.53 2.48 -10.03
CA PRO A 332 -18.43 1.28 -9.21
C PRO A 332 -16.99 0.84 -9.05
N SER A 333 -16.66 0.26 -7.89
CA SER A 333 -15.31 -0.25 -7.60
C SER A 333 -14.75 -1.10 -8.74
N HIS A 334 -13.59 -0.71 -9.26
CA HIS A 334 -12.89 -1.50 -10.28
C HIS A 334 -12.44 -2.86 -9.71
N VAL A 335 -12.21 -2.95 -8.40
CA VAL A 335 -11.86 -4.18 -7.70
C VAL A 335 -13.03 -5.17 -7.76
N LEU A 336 -14.23 -4.75 -7.38
CA LEU A 336 -15.43 -5.60 -7.44
C LEU A 336 -15.79 -5.97 -8.87
N LYS A 337 -15.62 -5.06 -9.83
CA LYS A 337 -15.76 -5.37 -11.27
C LYS A 337 -14.78 -6.45 -11.73
N ALA A 338 -13.50 -6.33 -11.33
CA ALA A 338 -12.48 -7.32 -11.66
C ALA A 338 -12.79 -8.71 -11.08
N MET A 339 -13.42 -8.76 -9.90
CA MET A 339 -13.88 -9.98 -9.24
C MET A 339 -15.16 -10.56 -9.86
N GLY A 340 -15.75 -9.93 -10.87
CA GLY A 340 -16.98 -10.39 -11.52
C GLY A 340 -18.25 -10.12 -10.72
N VAL A 341 -18.22 -9.22 -9.74
CA VAL A 341 -19.40 -8.79 -8.99
C VAL A 341 -20.34 -8.03 -9.91
N ALA A 342 -21.64 -8.38 -9.85
CA ALA A 342 -22.66 -7.73 -10.66
C ALA A 342 -22.66 -6.20 -10.45
N PRO A 343 -22.80 -5.39 -11.52
CA PRO A 343 -22.70 -3.92 -11.43
C PRO A 343 -23.58 -3.31 -10.33
N GLU A 344 -24.80 -3.79 -10.21
CA GLU A 344 -25.78 -3.31 -9.21
C GLU A 344 -25.32 -3.54 -7.76
N MET A 345 -24.56 -4.61 -7.52
CA MET A 345 -23.98 -4.91 -6.21
C MET A 345 -22.67 -4.14 -5.99
N ALA A 346 -21.88 -3.94 -7.05
CA ALA A 346 -20.63 -3.19 -6.97
C ALA A 346 -20.85 -1.69 -6.67
N GLU A 347 -21.95 -1.10 -7.14
CA GLU A 347 -22.37 0.28 -6.82
C GLU A 347 -22.83 0.44 -5.37
N ARG A 348 -23.30 -0.65 -4.75
CA ARG A 348 -23.80 -0.67 -3.37
C ARG A 348 -22.75 -1.02 -2.33
N GLY A 349 -21.54 -1.34 -2.79
CA GLY A 349 -20.44 -1.74 -1.94
C GLY A 349 -19.92 -0.59 -1.09
N PHE A 350 -19.70 -0.84 0.20
CA PHE A 350 -18.95 0.04 1.07
C PHE A 350 -18.08 -0.80 2.02
N PHE A 351 -17.00 -0.23 2.49
CA PHE A 351 -16.09 -0.93 3.36
C PHE A 351 -15.90 -0.23 4.69
N SER A 352 -15.64 -1.04 5.69
CA SER A 352 -15.23 -0.62 7.01
C SER A 352 -13.88 -1.23 7.31
N SER A 353 -13.00 -0.45 7.92
CA SER A 353 -11.73 -0.93 8.42
C SER A 353 -11.52 -0.45 9.86
N VAL A 354 -11.30 -1.41 10.75
CA VAL A 354 -11.08 -1.14 12.16
C VAL A 354 -9.60 -0.92 12.44
N GLY A 355 -9.29 -0.18 13.51
CA GLY A 355 -7.95 0.04 14.02
C GLY A 355 -7.71 -0.62 15.36
N SER A 356 -6.46 -0.60 15.79
CA SER A 356 -6.01 -1.03 17.13
C SER A 356 -6.30 0.02 18.19
#